data_774b77aedf32454ced4ab373a112de5a
#
_entry.id   774b77aedf32454ced4ab373a112de5a
#
_cell.length_a   1.000
_cell.length_b   1.000
_cell.length_c   1.000
_cell.angle_alpha   90.00
_cell.angle_beta   90.00
_cell.angle_gamma   90.00
#
_symmetry.space_group_name_H-M   'P 1'
#
loop_
_entity.id
_entity.type
_entity.pdbx_description
1 polymer ?
#
loop_
_entity_poly.entity_id
_entity_poly.type
_entity_poly.pdbx_seq_one_letter_code
_entity_poly.pdbx_strand_id
1 'polypeptide(L)'
;ILTLIKNPSELSKLLKNPDLLDLTIEEIMRYDGPTNSLVRNVEKEHELHNKILKKGDRVFAMVSSANRDENIFDKPDVFKIDRSPNRHLTFGYGPHLCIGAALAREEGRIAILNFFKQYPTTRLKAENSFEWIDAMVPRGLKKLDVNLT
;
A
#
# COMPACT_ATOMS: atom_id res chain seq x y z
N ILE A 1 -0.67 -8.15 -5.81
CA ILE A 1 -0.63 -9.60 -6.07
C ILE A 1 0.05 -10.32 -4.89
N LEU A 2 1.30 -10.02 -4.53
CA LEU A 2 2.02 -10.68 -3.42
C LEU A 2 1.20 -10.71 -2.13
N THR A 3 0.64 -9.58 -1.73
CA THR A 3 -0.14 -9.44 -0.50
C THR A 3 -1.35 -10.37 -0.47
N LEU A 4 -2.06 -10.49 -1.58
CA LEU A 4 -3.19 -11.43 -1.71
C LEU A 4 -2.75 -12.90 -1.66
N ILE A 5 -1.65 -13.24 -2.32
CA ILE A 5 -1.09 -14.61 -2.26
C ILE A 5 -0.68 -14.98 -0.83
N LYS A 6 -0.12 -14.03 -0.07
CA LYS A 6 0.25 -14.21 1.34
C LYS A 6 -0.94 -14.28 2.31
N ASN A 7 -2.11 -13.85 1.88
CA ASN A 7 -3.34 -13.85 2.66
C ASN A 7 -4.44 -14.65 1.95
N PRO A 8 -4.32 -15.98 1.85
CA PRO A 8 -5.20 -16.82 1.02
C PRO A 8 -6.67 -16.79 1.44
N SER A 9 -6.97 -16.55 2.72
CA SER A 9 -8.34 -16.36 3.19
C SER A 9 -8.98 -15.11 2.61
N GLU A 10 -8.23 -14.00 2.55
CA GLU A 10 -8.70 -12.75 1.98
C GLU A 10 -8.82 -12.83 0.45
N LEU A 11 -7.86 -13.51 -0.21
CA LEU A 11 -7.99 -13.82 -1.64
C LEU A 11 -9.24 -14.66 -1.94
N SER A 12 -9.48 -15.72 -1.17
CA SER A 12 -10.69 -16.55 -1.32
C SER A 12 -11.97 -15.74 -1.12
N LYS A 13 -11.98 -14.80 -0.18
CA LYS A 13 -13.09 -13.89 0.07
C LYS A 13 -13.34 -12.97 -1.13
N LEU A 14 -12.29 -12.40 -1.72
CA LEU A 14 -12.38 -11.58 -2.94
C LEU A 14 -12.93 -12.38 -4.12
N LEU A 15 -12.43 -13.59 -4.34
CA LEU A 15 -12.87 -14.44 -5.46
C LEU A 15 -14.34 -14.88 -5.34
N LYS A 16 -14.84 -15.03 -4.11
CA LYS A 16 -16.26 -15.34 -3.84
C LYS A 16 -17.17 -14.11 -3.94
N ASN A 17 -16.63 -12.92 -3.67
CA ASN A 17 -17.36 -11.67 -3.72
C ASN A 17 -16.52 -10.58 -4.41
N PRO A 18 -16.56 -10.50 -5.75
CA PRO A 18 -15.82 -9.52 -6.53
C PRO A 18 -16.19 -8.06 -6.25
N ASP A 19 -17.34 -7.79 -5.65
CA ASP A 19 -17.78 -6.43 -5.27
C ASP A 19 -16.85 -5.82 -4.19
N LEU A 20 -16.04 -6.64 -3.51
CA LEU A 20 -15.03 -6.20 -2.57
C LEU A 20 -13.76 -5.65 -3.25
N LEU A 21 -13.68 -5.65 -4.58
CA LEU A 21 -12.46 -5.29 -5.29
C LEU A 21 -11.98 -3.87 -4.97
N ASP A 22 -12.88 -2.90 -4.91
CA ASP A 22 -12.53 -1.51 -4.60
C ASP A 22 -11.95 -1.37 -3.18
N LEU A 23 -12.60 -1.99 -2.20
CA LEU A 23 -12.07 -2.02 -0.82
C LEU A 23 -10.75 -2.78 -0.75
N THR A 24 -10.59 -3.83 -1.53
CA THR A 24 -9.34 -4.60 -1.64
C THR A 24 -8.20 -3.72 -2.14
N ILE A 25 -8.43 -2.89 -3.15
CA ILE A 25 -7.41 -1.96 -3.68
C ILE A 25 -7.00 -0.96 -2.60
N GLU A 26 -7.96 -0.34 -1.91
CA GLU A 26 -7.64 0.60 -0.83
C GLU A 26 -6.85 -0.08 0.30
N GLU A 27 -7.20 -1.32 0.65
CA GLU A 27 -6.47 -2.05 1.68
C GLU A 27 -5.06 -2.47 1.24
N ILE A 28 -4.86 -2.84 -0.01
CA ILE A 28 -3.52 -3.08 -0.56
C ILE A 28 -2.69 -1.80 -0.49
N MET A 29 -3.26 -0.65 -0.88
CA MET A 29 -2.60 0.65 -0.82
C MET A 29 -2.22 1.03 0.62
N ARG A 30 -3.08 0.75 1.59
CA ARG A 30 -2.79 0.97 3.00
C ARG A 30 -1.69 0.04 3.52
N TYR A 31 -1.88 -1.26 3.31
CA TYR A 31 -1.11 -2.32 3.95
C TYR A 31 0.28 -2.49 3.35
N ASP A 32 0.40 -2.40 2.02
CA ASP A 32 1.60 -2.68 1.24
C ASP A 32 1.76 -1.71 0.06
N GLY A 33 1.41 -0.45 0.29
CA GLY A 33 1.44 0.58 -0.74
C GLY A 33 2.83 0.88 -1.29
N PRO A 34 2.91 1.48 -2.50
CA PRO A 34 4.16 1.70 -3.22
C PRO A 34 4.99 2.87 -2.68
N THR A 35 4.53 3.58 -1.65
CA THR A 35 5.18 4.77 -1.11
C THR A 35 5.47 4.59 0.38
N ASN A 36 6.74 4.52 0.75
CA ASN A 36 7.16 4.45 2.15
C ASN A 36 7.12 5.81 2.83
N SER A 37 7.59 6.84 2.13
CA SER A 37 7.70 8.18 2.70
C SER A 37 7.48 9.27 1.65
N LEU A 38 7.11 10.46 2.13
CA LEU A 38 7.04 11.69 1.36
C LEU A 38 8.07 12.67 1.90
N VAL A 39 8.88 13.25 1.01
CA VAL A 39 9.94 14.18 1.40
C VAL A 39 9.42 15.62 1.32
N ARG A 40 9.78 16.44 2.32
CA ARG A 40 9.51 17.88 2.37
C ARG A 40 10.77 18.62 2.79
N ASN A 41 10.97 19.80 2.24
CA ASN A 41 11.98 20.73 2.73
C ASN A 41 11.30 21.78 3.62
N VAL A 42 11.96 22.12 4.71
CA VAL A 42 11.48 23.15 5.64
C VAL A 42 11.76 24.52 5.05
N GLU A 43 10.72 25.25 4.69
CA GLU A 43 10.81 26.60 4.11
C GLU A 43 11.08 27.66 5.16
N LYS A 44 10.55 27.47 6.37
CA LYS A 44 10.64 28.41 7.48
C LYS A 44 10.81 27.65 8.78
N GLU A 45 11.71 28.17 9.65
CA GLU A 45 11.91 27.59 10.97
C GLU A 45 10.59 27.54 11.75
N HIS A 46 10.30 26.39 12.35
CA HIS A 46 9.13 26.15 13.19
C HIS A 46 9.36 24.97 14.13
N GLU A 47 8.54 24.91 15.16
CA GLU A 47 8.52 23.80 16.09
C GLU A 47 7.50 22.73 15.68
N LEU A 48 7.91 21.45 15.75
CA LEU A 48 7.05 20.30 15.56
C LEU A 48 7.39 19.25 16.62
N HIS A 49 6.41 18.87 17.45
CA HIS A 49 6.58 17.87 18.53
C HIS A 49 7.83 18.12 19.40
N ASN A 50 7.97 19.36 19.92
CA ASN A 50 9.10 19.82 20.75
C ASN A 50 10.47 19.76 20.06
N LYS A 51 10.51 19.76 18.74
CA LYS A 51 11.74 19.82 17.95
C LYS A 51 11.71 21.02 17.01
N ILE A 52 12.80 21.79 17.02
CA ILE A 52 12.96 22.91 16.08
C ILE A 52 13.41 22.37 14.73
N LEU A 53 12.59 22.59 13.73
CA LEU A 53 12.92 22.32 12.33
C LEU A 53 13.44 23.62 11.71
N LYS A 54 14.66 23.62 11.22
CA LYS A 54 15.32 24.80 10.63
C LYS A 54 15.03 24.89 9.14
N LYS A 55 15.05 26.10 8.60
CA LYS A 55 14.95 26.31 7.15
C LYS A 55 16.04 25.53 6.43
N GLY A 56 15.66 24.75 5.41
CA GLY A 56 16.52 23.88 4.63
C GLY A 56 16.63 22.43 5.13
N ASP A 57 16.13 22.15 6.34
CA ASP A 57 16.05 20.77 6.82
C ASP A 57 15.16 19.92 5.91
N ARG A 58 15.48 18.64 5.83
CA ARG A 58 14.69 17.67 5.09
C ARG A 58 13.89 16.79 6.03
N VAL A 59 12.57 16.76 5.85
CA VAL A 59 11.63 15.96 6.65
C VAL A 59 11.06 14.83 5.80
N PHE A 60 11.02 13.63 6.38
CA PHE A 60 10.41 12.44 5.78
C PHE A 60 9.10 12.13 6.52
N ALA A 61 7.98 12.35 5.88
CA ALA A 61 6.69 11.89 6.38
C ALA A 61 6.52 10.41 6.06
N MET A 62 6.59 9.57 7.08
CA MET A 62 6.57 8.10 6.94
C MET A 62 5.16 7.59 6.69
N VAL A 63 4.75 7.54 5.42
CA VAL A 63 3.40 7.14 4.99
C VAL A 63 3.08 5.70 5.38
N SER A 64 4.04 4.78 5.18
CA SER A 64 3.85 3.36 5.55
C SER A 64 3.62 3.18 7.05
N SER A 65 4.29 3.97 7.90
CA SER A 65 4.07 3.99 9.34
C SER A 65 2.71 4.59 9.70
N ALA A 66 2.36 5.74 9.10
CA ALA A 66 1.06 6.38 9.34
C ALA A 66 -0.13 5.47 8.94
N ASN A 67 0.03 4.68 7.89
CA ASN A 67 -0.97 3.69 7.46
C ASN A 67 -1.08 2.47 8.40
N ARG A 68 -0.23 2.39 9.42
CA ARG A 68 -0.22 1.37 10.48
C ARG A 68 -0.47 1.96 11.87
N ASP A 69 -0.88 3.22 11.96
CA ASP A 69 -1.20 3.87 13.23
C ASP A 69 -2.43 3.22 13.88
N GLU A 70 -2.25 2.64 15.06
CA GLU A 70 -3.31 1.96 15.82
C GLU A 70 -4.40 2.91 16.35
N ASN A 71 -4.09 4.20 16.44
CA ASN A 71 -5.09 5.21 16.80
C ASN A 71 -6.06 5.51 15.64
N ILE A 72 -5.71 5.15 14.42
CA ILE A 72 -6.49 5.40 13.21
C ILE A 72 -7.09 4.10 12.65
N PHE A 73 -6.34 3.01 12.72
CA PHE A 73 -6.73 1.73 12.12
C PHE A 73 -6.84 0.64 13.19
N ASP A 74 -8.00 0.05 13.34
CA ASP A 74 -8.15 -1.15 14.15
C ASP A 74 -7.32 -2.30 13.56
N LYS A 75 -6.49 -2.95 14.42
CA LYS A 75 -5.60 -4.04 14.02
C LYS A 75 -4.82 -3.70 12.74
N PRO A 76 -3.97 -2.65 12.74
CA PRO A 76 -3.34 -2.12 11.54
C PRO A 76 -2.44 -3.13 10.81
N ASP A 77 -1.90 -4.12 11.53
CA ASP A 77 -1.05 -5.18 10.99
C ASP A 77 -1.82 -6.37 10.40
N VAL A 78 -3.13 -6.33 10.47
CA VAL A 78 -3.99 -7.32 9.82
C VAL A 78 -4.42 -6.79 8.45
N PHE A 79 -4.13 -7.56 7.40
CA PHE A 79 -4.65 -7.32 6.05
C PHE A 79 -6.11 -7.76 5.98
N LYS A 80 -7.02 -6.85 5.67
CA LYS A 80 -8.46 -7.09 5.70
C LYS A 80 -9.13 -6.38 4.54
N ILE A 81 -9.50 -7.10 3.49
CA ILE A 81 -9.99 -6.53 2.22
C ILE A 81 -11.34 -5.78 2.31
N ASP A 82 -12.09 -5.97 3.38
CA ASP A 82 -13.34 -5.26 3.65
C ASP A 82 -13.19 -4.16 4.70
N ARG A 83 -11.97 -3.67 4.92
CA ARG A 83 -11.71 -2.58 5.86
C ARG A 83 -12.47 -1.32 5.45
N SER A 84 -13.32 -0.84 6.34
CA SER A 84 -14.05 0.42 6.17
C SER A 84 -14.29 1.05 7.56
N PRO A 85 -14.00 2.34 7.77
CA PRO A 85 -13.32 3.25 6.81
C PRO A 85 -11.84 2.91 6.60
N ASN A 86 -11.28 3.30 5.45
CA ASN A 86 -9.87 3.11 5.12
C ASN A 86 -9.24 4.44 4.68
N ARG A 87 -8.80 5.25 5.66
CA ARG A 87 -8.29 6.62 5.45
C ARG A 87 -6.76 6.61 5.27
N HIS A 88 -6.25 5.75 4.39
CA HIS A 88 -4.82 5.66 4.16
C HIS A 88 -4.23 6.90 3.46
N LEU A 89 -2.94 7.15 3.68
CA LEU A 89 -2.21 8.30 3.16
C LEU A 89 -1.29 7.97 1.96
N THR A 90 -1.43 6.82 1.33
CA THR A 90 -0.56 6.37 0.23
C THR A 90 -0.54 7.33 -0.94
N PHE A 91 -1.65 7.98 -1.23
CA PHE A 91 -1.76 9.02 -2.26
C PHE A 91 -1.47 10.43 -1.75
N GLY A 92 -1.02 10.59 -0.52
CA GLY A 92 -0.85 11.89 0.12
C GLY A 92 -2.16 12.51 0.59
N TYR A 93 -2.10 13.80 0.88
CA TYR A 93 -3.25 14.59 1.35
C TYR A 93 -3.09 16.07 0.97
N GLY A 94 -4.23 16.79 0.84
CA GLY A 94 -4.27 18.23 0.58
C GLY A 94 -3.86 18.62 -0.84
N PRO A 95 -3.22 19.79 -1.04
CA PRO A 95 -2.91 20.33 -2.37
C PRO A 95 -1.98 19.44 -3.21
N HIS A 96 -1.25 18.55 -2.57
CA HIS A 96 -0.34 17.60 -3.21
C HIS A 96 -0.91 16.16 -3.28
N LEU A 97 -2.23 16.00 -3.19
CA LEU A 97 -2.87 14.71 -3.45
C LEU A 97 -2.41 14.17 -4.82
N CYS A 98 -2.07 12.90 -4.88
CA CYS A 98 -1.57 12.27 -6.09
C CYS A 98 -2.55 12.46 -7.26
N ILE A 99 -2.11 13.12 -8.32
CA ILE A 99 -2.93 13.34 -9.53
C ILE A 99 -3.31 12.03 -10.23
N GLY A 100 -2.46 11.00 -10.11
CA GLY A 100 -2.68 9.67 -10.67
C GLY A 100 -3.52 8.73 -9.79
N ALA A 101 -4.07 9.18 -8.68
CA ALA A 101 -4.76 8.31 -7.71
C ALA A 101 -5.94 7.54 -8.32
N ALA A 102 -6.71 8.17 -9.20
CA ALA A 102 -7.82 7.51 -9.88
C ALA A 102 -7.32 6.46 -10.89
N LEU A 103 -6.31 6.80 -11.68
CA LEU A 103 -5.70 5.89 -12.65
C LEU A 103 -5.07 4.67 -11.95
N ALA A 104 -4.32 4.89 -10.88
CA ALA A 104 -3.68 3.80 -10.14
C ALA A 104 -4.70 2.81 -9.53
N ARG A 105 -5.86 3.31 -9.09
CA ARG A 105 -6.97 2.45 -8.64
C ARG A 105 -7.52 1.61 -9.77
N GLU A 106 -7.76 2.21 -10.91
CA GLU A 106 -8.31 1.51 -12.07
C GLU A 106 -7.32 0.47 -12.63
N GLU A 107 -6.05 0.81 -12.75
CA GLU A 107 -4.99 -0.13 -13.13
C GLU A 107 -4.93 -1.30 -12.14
N GLY A 108 -4.98 -1.02 -10.84
CA GLY A 108 -5.00 -2.04 -9.80
C GLY A 108 -6.21 -2.98 -9.91
N ARG A 109 -7.41 -2.43 -10.15
CA ARG A 109 -8.64 -3.19 -10.36
C ARG A 109 -8.50 -4.15 -11.54
N ILE A 110 -8.12 -3.62 -12.69
CA ILE A 110 -7.98 -4.40 -13.93
C ILE A 110 -6.93 -5.48 -13.76
N ALA A 111 -5.77 -5.14 -13.21
CA ALA A 111 -4.66 -6.06 -13.03
C ALA A 111 -5.01 -7.21 -12.07
N ILE A 112 -5.57 -6.91 -10.90
CA ILE A 112 -5.89 -7.92 -9.89
C ILE A 112 -7.01 -8.82 -10.37
N LEU A 113 -8.09 -8.23 -10.91
CA LEU A 113 -9.24 -8.99 -11.38
C LEU A 113 -8.85 -9.96 -12.49
N ASN A 114 -8.13 -9.48 -13.53
CA ASN A 114 -7.75 -10.33 -14.66
C ASN A 114 -6.72 -11.38 -14.25
N PHE A 115 -5.76 -11.03 -13.39
CA PHE A 115 -4.76 -11.98 -12.94
C PHE A 115 -5.38 -13.15 -12.19
N PHE A 116 -6.18 -12.89 -11.17
CA PHE A 116 -6.77 -13.97 -10.37
C PHE A 116 -7.97 -14.65 -11.04
N LYS A 117 -8.61 -14.02 -12.02
CA LYS A 117 -9.58 -14.70 -12.89
C LYS A 117 -8.90 -15.77 -13.76
N GLN A 118 -7.71 -15.47 -14.25
CA GLN A 118 -6.95 -16.40 -15.09
C GLN A 118 -6.16 -17.43 -14.28
N TYR A 119 -5.64 -17.03 -13.09
CA TYR A 119 -4.77 -17.85 -12.25
C TYR A 119 -5.23 -17.85 -10.78
N PRO A 120 -6.40 -18.42 -10.48
CA PRO A 120 -7.04 -18.30 -9.16
C PRO A 120 -6.30 -19.01 -8.03
N THR A 121 -5.46 -19.99 -8.35
CA THR A 121 -4.71 -20.79 -7.38
C THR A 121 -3.22 -20.49 -7.37
N THR A 122 -2.84 -19.32 -7.92
CA THR A 122 -1.44 -18.85 -7.93
C THR A 122 -0.82 -18.88 -6.53
N ARG A 123 0.40 -19.38 -6.44
CA ARG A 123 1.19 -19.46 -5.20
C ARG A 123 2.61 -18.98 -5.43
N LEU A 124 3.28 -18.55 -4.37
CA LEU A 124 4.71 -18.31 -4.42
C LEU A 124 5.44 -19.60 -4.80
N LYS A 125 6.48 -19.50 -5.63
CA LYS A 125 7.31 -20.64 -6.01
C LYS A 125 8.06 -21.22 -4.80
N ALA A 126 8.46 -20.35 -3.87
CA ALA A 126 9.00 -20.67 -2.56
C ALA A 126 8.66 -19.54 -1.60
N GLU A 127 8.76 -19.74 -0.29
CA GLU A 127 8.38 -18.76 0.74
C GLU A 127 9.02 -17.38 0.54
N ASN A 128 10.28 -17.34 0.10
CA ASN A 128 11.05 -16.12 -0.13
C ASN A 128 11.35 -15.88 -1.63
N SER A 129 10.47 -16.31 -2.53
CA SER A 129 10.66 -16.16 -3.98
C SER A 129 10.26 -14.76 -4.48
N PHE A 130 10.63 -13.73 -3.74
CA PHE A 130 10.45 -12.32 -4.12
C PHE A 130 11.60 -11.47 -3.60
N GLU A 131 11.90 -10.39 -4.30
CA GLU A 131 12.96 -9.44 -3.96
C GLU A 131 12.40 -8.03 -3.99
N TRP A 132 12.67 -7.26 -2.92
CA TRP A 132 12.29 -5.85 -2.85
C TRP A 132 13.31 -4.95 -3.54
N ILE A 133 12.85 -3.81 -4.05
CA ILE A 133 13.72 -2.71 -4.46
C ILE A 133 14.31 -2.12 -3.18
N ASP A 134 15.64 -1.98 -3.15
CA ASP A 134 16.33 -1.28 -2.06
C ASP A 134 16.25 0.24 -2.28
N ALA A 135 15.19 0.83 -1.78
CA ALA A 135 14.94 2.27 -1.89
C ALA A 135 14.13 2.80 -0.71
N MET A 136 14.48 4.01 -0.27
CA MET A 136 13.86 4.65 0.89
C MET A 136 12.44 5.18 0.60
N VAL A 137 12.21 5.70 -0.59
CA VAL A 137 10.91 6.34 -0.95
C VAL A 137 10.00 5.36 -1.67
N PRO A 138 10.34 4.81 -2.85
CA PRO A 138 9.49 3.85 -3.52
C PRO A 138 9.59 2.48 -2.82
N ARG A 139 8.46 1.82 -2.70
CA ARG A 139 8.37 0.43 -2.26
C ARG A 139 7.82 -0.40 -3.41
N GLY A 140 8.56 -1.36 -3.87
CA GLY A 140 8.15 -2.22 -4.98
C GLY A 140 8.95 -3.51 -5.01
N LEU A 141 8.44 -4.47 -5.73
CA LEU A 141 9.15 -5.71 -5.98
C LEU A 141 10.05 -5.55 -7.22
N LYS A 142 11.30 -5.96 -7.06
CA LYS A 142 12.21 -6.16 -8.18
C LYS A 142 11.94 -7.50 -8.87
N LYS A 143 11.47 -8.48 -8.09
CA LYS A 143 11.20 -9.84 -8.54
C LYS A 143 10.09 -10.47 -7.72
N LEU A 144 9.24 -11.26 -8.38
CA LEU A 144 8.21 -12.10 -7.78
C LEU A 144 8.07 -13.39 -8.59
N ASP A 145 8.59 -14.50 -8.07
CA ASP A 145 8.46 -15.80 -8.70
C ASP A 145 7.21 -16.51 -8.17
N VAL A 146 6.33 -16.87 -9.07
CA VAL A 146 5.06 -17.55 -8.78
C VAL A 146 4.89 -18.78 -9.65
N ASN A 147 4.13 -19.75 -9.15
CA ASN A 147 3.57 -20.82 -9.95
C ASN A 147 2.17 -20.39 -10.38
N LEU A 148 1.95 -20.29 -11.68
CA LEU A 148 0.67 -19.92 -12.27
C LEU A 148 -0.18 -21.18 -12.43
N THR A 149 -1.30 -21.24 -11.72
CA THR A 149 -2.23 -22.39 -11.78
C THR A 149 -3.67 -21.91 -11.62
#